data_6e8b925f2c7d218c6d605a0559218860
#
_entry.id   6e8b925f2c7d218c6d605a0559218860
#
_cell.length_a   1.000
_cell.length_b   1.000
_cell.length_c   1.000
_cell.angle_alpha   90.00
_cell.angle_beta   90.00
_cell.angle_gamma   90.00
#
_symmetry.space_group_name_H-M   'P 1'
#
loop_
_entity.id
_entity.type
_entity.pdbx_description
1 polymer ?
#
loop_
_entity_poly.entity_id
_entity_poly.type
_entity_poly.pdbx_seq_one_letter_code
_entity_poly.pdbx_strand_id
1 'polypeptide(L)'
;MAVDGIGGIFFRAEDPDALRQWYRVNLGVVFEGYTPWQQASGPTMIMPFGSDTDYWPDNKQWMNNFRVTDLDELVSKLRQADIAVVTDPAWDSPEVGRFARIHDPEGNPIELWEPAE
;
A
#
# COMPACT_ATOMS: atom_id res chain seq x y z
N MET A 1 -0.89 2.57 27.27
CA MET A 1 -0.90 3.74 26.38
C MET A 1 -2.31 3.99 25.91
N ALA A 2 -2.66 5.24 25.59
CA ALA A 2 -4.02 5.60 25.18
C ALA A 2 -4.33 5.19 23.73
N VAL A 3 -3.31 5.05 22.89
CA VAL A 3 -3.46 4.68 21.46
C VAL A 3 -2.89 3.28 21.27
N ASP A 4 -3.73 2.37 20.78
CA ASP A 4 -3.36 0.96 20.62
C ASP A 4 -2.91 0.61 19.19
N GLY A 5 -3.20 1.46 18.23
CA GLY A 5 -2.85 1.22 16.83
C GLY A 5 -3.64 2.08 15.88
N ILE A 6 -3.43 1.85 14.59
CA ILE A 6 -4.16 2.54 13.54
C ILE A 6 -5.52 1.86 13.35
N GLY A 7 -6.60 2.63 13.50
CA GLY A 7 -7.96 2.12 13.32
C GLY A 7 -8.44 2.15 11.88
N GLY A 8 -7.83 2.97 11.04
CA GLY A 8 -8.22 3.08 9.64
C GLY A 8 -7.45 4.16 8.91
N ILE A 9 -7.61 4.17 7.60
CA ILE A 9 -7.06 5.17 6.71
C ILE A 9 -8.21 5.73 5.90
N PHE A 10 -8.39 7.05 5.92
CA PHE A 10 -9.47 7.72 5.21
C PHE A 10 -8.89 8.71 4.22
N PHE A 11 -9.36 8.67 2.98
CA PHE A 11 -8.83 9.53 1.93
C PHE A 11 -9.93 9.88 0.95
N ARG A 12 -9.74 11.00 0.23
CA ARG A 12 -10.72 11.48 -0.73
C ARG A 12 -10.60 10.71 -2.03
N ALA A 13 -11.74 10.45 -2.67
CA ALA A 13 -11.82 9.79 -3.96
C ALA A 13 -12.89 10.46 -4.81
N GLU A 14 -12.64 10.58 -6.11
CA GLU A 14 -13.64 11.07 -7.05
C GLU A 14 -14.73 10.03 -7.25
N ASP A 15 -14.35 8.75 -7.32
CA ASP A 15 -15.30 7.64 -7.44
C ASP A 15 -15.00 6.60 -6.35
N PRO A 16 -15.55 6.78 -5.15
CA PRO A 16 -15.26 5.87 -4.04
C PRO A 16 -15.62 4.42 -4.31
N ASP A 17 -16.74 4.17 -5.00
CA ASP A 17 -17.18 2.79 -5.26
C ASP A 17 -16.24 2.07 -6.22
N ALA A 18 -15.85 2.72 -7.30
CA ALA A 18 -14.89 2.16 -8.25
C ALA A 18 -13.53 1.92 -7.59
N LEU A 19 -13.09 2.85 -6.76
CA LEU A 19 -11.82 2.74 -6.06
C LEU A 19 -11.84 1.59 -5.07
N ARG A 20 -12.92 1.45 -4.30
CA ARG A 20 -13.12 0.34 -3.36
C ARG A 20 -13.04 -1.01 -4.09
N GLN A 21 -13.69 -1.11 -5.24
CA GLN A 21 -13.67 -2.32 -6.06
C GLN A 21 -12.26 -2.66 -6.54
N TRP A 22 -11.49 -1.65 -6.93
CA TRP A 22 -10.12 -1.83 -7.38
C TRP A 22 -9.23 -2.42 -6.27
N TYR A 23 -9.32 -1.88 -5.05
CA TYR A 23 -8.57 -2.40 -3.91
C TYR A 23 -8.96 -3.84 -3.58
N ARG A 24 -10.24 -4.13 -3.66
CA ARG A 24 -10.76 -5.48 -3.42
C ARG A 24 -10.21 -6.47 -4.44
N VAL A 25 -10.34 -6.15 -5.72
CA VAL A 25 -9.98 -7.08 -6.80
C VAL A 25 -8.48 -7.30 -6.89
N ASN A 26 -7.70 -6.23 -6.73
CA ASN A 26 -6.27 -6.29 -7.03
C ASN A 26 -5.40 -6.51 -5.79
N LEU A 27 -5.84 -6.09 -4.62
CA LEU A 27 -5.06 -6.19 -3.39
C LEU A 27 -5.72 -7.03 -2.30
N GLY A 28 -6.95 -7.47 -2.50
CA GLY A 28 -7.65 -8.24 -1.48
C GLY A 28 -8.01 -7.43 -0.23
N VAL A 29 -7.99 -6.11 -0.33
CA VAL A 29 -8.42 -5.25 0.77
C VAL A 29 -9.91 -5.10 0.68
N VAL A 30 -10.64 -5.80 1.56
CA VAL A 30 -12.09 -5.94 1.48
C VAL A 30 -12.73 -5.34 2.72
N PHE A 31 -13.61 -4.37 2.50
CA PHE A 31 -14.53 -3.90 3.54
C PHE A 31 -15.83 -3.51 2.85
N GLU A 32 -16.95 -3.67 3.56
CA GLU A 32 -18.27 -3.37 3.01
C GLU A 32 -19.08 -2.61 4.04
N GLY A 33 -19.66 -1.47 3.61
CA GLY A 33 -20.34 -0.58 4.52
C GLY A 33 -19.42 -0.16 5.65
N TYR A 34 -19.82 -0.48 6.88
CA TYR A 34 -18.99 -0.19 8.06
C TYR A 34 -18.32 -1.43 8.64
N THR A 35 -18.32 -2.57 7.90
CA THR A 35 -17.62 -3.77 8.35
C THR A 35 -16.13 -3.62 8.07
N PRO A 36 -15.27 -3.61 9.11
CA PRO A 36 -13.85 -3.40 8.90
C PRO A 36 -13.15 -4.57 8.22
N TRP A 37 -12.06 -4.26 7.51
CA TRP A 37 -11.12 -5.26 7.05
C TRP A 37 -10.29 -5.75 8.23
N GLN A 38 -10.33 -7.05 8.50
CA GLN A 38 -9.53 -7.65 9.57
C GLN A 38 -8.16 -8.01 9.01
N GLN A 39 -7.22 -7.09 9.18
CA GLN A 39 -5.86 -7.30 8.69
C GLN A 39 -5.09 -8.28 9.56
N ALA A 40 -4.07 -8.92 8.99
CA ALA A 40 -3.19 -9.78 9.75
C ALA A 40 -2.37 -8.97 10.75
N SER A 41 -2.09 -9.55 11.91
CA SER A 41 -1.21 -8.95 12.89
C SER A 41 0.20 -8.79 12.32
N GLY A 42 0.88 -7.70 12.65
CA GLY A 42 2.24 -7.46 12.20
C GLY A 42 2.71 -6.04 12.46
N PRO A 43 3.95 -5.73 12.07
CA PRO A 43 4.53 -4.41 12.31
C PRO A 43 3.86 -3.33 11.46
N THR A 44 3.76 -2.13 12.03
CA THR A 44 3.24 -0.96 11.34
C THR A 44 4.27 0.16 11.44
N MET A 45 4.62 0.74 10.29
CA MET A 45 5.50 1.89 10.24
C MET A 45 4.70 3.17 10.17
N ILE A 46 5.03 4.14 11.01
CA ILE A 46 4.56 5.51 10.89
C ILE A 46 5.80 6.37 10.77
N MET A 47 6.02 6.92 9.59
CA MET A 47 7.28 7.59 9.33
C MET A 47 7.03 8.89 8.56
N PRO A 48 7.28 10.05 9.19
CA PRO A 48 7.27 11.29 8.44
C PRO A 48 8.52 11.39 7.56
N PHE A 49 8.30 11.65 6.29
CA PHE A 49 9.37 11.96 5.34
C PHE A 49 9.56 13.48 5.30
N GLY A 50 10.73 13.94 4.85
CA GLY A 50 10.92 15.35 4.63
C GLY A 50 9.93 15.92 3.60
N SER A 51 9.54 17.18 3.76
CA SER A 51 8.56 17.80 2.87
C SER A 51 9.04 17.90 1.43
N ASP A 52 10.34 17.79 1.20
CA ASP A 52 10.98 17.83 -0.12
C ASP A 52 11.30 16.46 -0.70
N THR A 53 10.79 15.39 -0.08
CA THR A 53 11.05 14.03 -0.59
C THR A 53 10.56 13.88 -2.02
N ASP A 54 11.33 13.15 -2.83
CA ASP A 54 10.93 12.77 -4.18
C ASP A 54 10.47 11.30 -4.26
N TYR A 55 10.30 10.65 -3.09
CA TYR A 55 9.96 9.23 -3.04
C TYR A 55 8.56 8.92 -3.57
N TRP A 56 7.64 9.90 -3.52
CA TRP A 56 6.34 9.82 -4.20
C TRP A 56 5.95 11.22 -4.69
N PRO A 57 4.94 11.33 -5.59
CA PRO A 57 4.58 12.64 -6.17
C PRO A 57 4.24 13.68 -5.12
N ASP A 58 4.71 14.92 -5.33
CA ASP A 58 4.56 16.01 -4.36
C ASP A 58 3.12 16.52 -4.22
N ASN A 59 2.24 16.18 -5.17
CA ASN A 59 0.81 16.51 -5.08
C ASN A 59 0.00 15.48 -4.26
N LYS A 60 0.68 14.52 -3.63
CA LYS A 60 0.05 13.53 -2.75
C LYS A 60 0.68 13.65 -1.37
N GLN A 61 -0.16 13.88 -0.35
CA GLN A 61 0.33 14.04 1.02
C GLN A 61 0.82 12.73 1.61
N TRP A 62 0.18 11.62 1.26
CA TRP A 62 0.39 10.33 1.90
C TRP A 62 0.75 9.26 0.87
N MET A 63 1.57 8.33 1.30
CA MET A 63 1.76 7.06 0.60
C MET A 63 1.39 5.94 1.57
N ASN A 64 0.44 5.10 1.17
CA ASN A 64 0.07 3.93 1.95
C ASN A 64 1.05 2.80 1.68
N ASN A 65 1.39 2.07 2.72
CA ASN A 65 2.20 0.86 2.62
C ASN A 65 1.36 -0.32 3.06
N PHE A 66 1.33 -1.37 2.26
CA PHE A 66 0.67 -2.63 2.64
C PHE A 66 1.72 -3.73 2.80
N ARG A 67 1.64 -4.46 3.92
CA ARG A 67 2.44 -5.66 4.11
C ARG A 67 1.90 -6.77 3.23
N VAL A 68 2.78 -7.46 2.53
CA VAL A 68 2.39 -8.55 1.64
C VAL A 68 3.20 -9.81 1.94
N THR A 69 2.62 -10.94 1.62
CA THR A 69 3.29 -12.24 1.60
C THR A 69 3.48 -12.62 0.14
N ASP A 70 4.65 -13.15 -0.22
CA ASP A 70 5.00 -13.53 -1.58
C ASP A 70 4.83 -12.37 -2.57
N LEU A 71 5.69 -11.39 -2.42
CA LEU A 71 5.67 -10.18 -3.25
C LEU A 71 5.82 -10.49 -4.73
N ASP A 72 6.66 -11.46 -5.10
CA ASP A 72 6.88 -11.80 -6.50
C ASP A 72 5.60 -12.29 -7.18
N GLU A 73 4.80 -13.12 -6.50
CA GLU A 73 3.54 -13.59 -7.03
C GLU A 73 2.55 -12.42 -7.21
N LEU A 74 2.46 -11.55 -6.22
CA LEU A 74 1.57 -10.37 -6.31
C LEU A 74 1.99 -9.46 -7.46
N VAL A 75 3.27 -9.18 -7.59
CA VAL A 75 3.78 -8.34 -8.70
C VAL A 75 3.42 -8.95 -10.05
N SER A 76 3.59 -10.26 -10.19
CA SER A 76 3.22 -10.95 -11.42
C SER A 76 1.73 -10.80 -11.74
N LYS A 77 0.87 -10.99 -10.74
CA LYS A 77 -0.58 -10.84 -10.92
C LYS A 77 -0.98 -9.41 -11.29
N LEU A 78 -0.36 -8.43 -10.65
CA LEU A 78 -0.65 -7.03 -10.94
C LEU A 78 -0.24 -6.66 -12.37
N ARG A 79 0.92 -7.12 -12.82
CA ARG A 79 1.37 -6.90 -14.20
C ARG A 79 0.46 -7.59 -15.22
N GLN A 80 -0.05 -8.76 -14.91
CA GLN A 80 -1.03 -9.44 -15.76
C GLN A 80 -2.35 -8.69 -15.85
N ALA A 81 -2.68 -7.90 -14.83
CA ALA A 81 -3.86 -7.04 -14.81
C ALA A 81 -3.60 -5.65 -15.40
N ASP A 82 -2.49 -5.46 -16.11
CA ASP A 82 -2.06 -4.19 -16.72
C ASP A 82 -1.85 -3.06 -15.71
N ILE A 83 -1.47 -3.41 -14.49
CA ILE A 83 -1.10 -2.43 -13.47
C ILE A 83 0.42 -2.25 -13.51
N ALA A 84 0.86 -1.02 -13.68
CA ALA A 84 2.29 -0.71 -13.69
C ALA A 84 2.89 -0.94 -12.31
N VAL A 85 3.96 -1.71 -12.25
CA VAL A 85 4.68 -2.01 -11.01
C VAL A 85 6.14 -1.62 -11.18
N VAL A 86 6.63 -0.79 -10.27
CA VAL A 86 8.04 -0.38 -10.23
C VAL A 86 8.72 -1.10 -9.08
N THR A 87 9.85 -1.72 -9.37
CA THR A 87 10.74 -2.31 -8.37
C THR A 87 12.14 -1.73 -8.55
N ASP A 88 12.89 -1.67 -7.46
CA ASP A 88 14.28 -1.20 -7.51
C ASP A 88 15.06 -1.96 -6.43
N PRO A 89 16.10 -2.72 -6.82
CA PRO A 89 16.90 -3.44 -5.83
C PRO A 89 17.51 -2.56 -4.74
N ALA A 90 17.70 -1.27 -5.04
CA ALA A 90 18.21 -0.32 -4.04
C ALA A 90 17.24 -0.08 -2.88
N TRP A 91 15.96 -0.40 -3.06
CA TRP A 91 14.97 -0.28 -1.99
C TRP A 91 15.01 -1.47 -1.03
N ASP A 92 15.56 -2.59 -1.47
CA ASP A 92 15.49 -3.85 -0.73
C ASP A 92 16.67 -3.97 0.24
N SER A 93 16.43 -4.58 1.38
CA SER A 93 17.50 -4.91 2.32
C SER A 93 17.17 -6.19 3.07
N PRO A 94 18.21 -6.96 3.50
CA PRO A 94 17.99 -8.17 4.29
C PRO A 94 17.34 -7.88 5.66
N GLU A 95 17.53 -6.67 6.19
CA GLU A 95 17.00 -6.29 7.51
C GLU A 95 15.55 -5.83 7.46
N VAL A 96 15.15 -5.17 6.38
CA VAL A 96 13.84 -4.53 6.27
C VAL A 96 12.88 -5.32 5.40
N GLY A 97 13.37 -5.83 4.26
CA GLY A 97 12.57 -6.60 3.33
C GLY A 97 12.62 -6.07 1.92
N ARG A 98 11.58 -6.40 1.15
CA ARG A 98 11.48 -6.08 -0.26
C ARG A 98 10.29 -5.19 -0.53
N PHE A 99 10.40 -4.36 -1.56
CA PHE A 99 9.42 -3.33 -1.88
C PHE A 99 9.04 -3.30 -3.35
N ALA A 100 7.80 -2.88 -3.61
CA ALA A 100 7.33 -2.54 -4.95
C ALA A 100 6.43 -1.31 -4.85
N ARG A 101 6.35 -0.55 -5.93
CA ARG A 101 5.52 0.65 -6.02
C ARG A 101 4.45 0.49 -7.07
N ILE A 102 3.22 0.80 -6.70
CA ILE A 102 2.10 0.91 -7.62
C ILE A 102 1.32 2.20 -7.33
N HIS A 103 0.35 2.49 -8.18
CA HIS A 103 -0.59 3.59 -7.97
C HIS A 103 -1.99 3.06 -8.20
N ASP A 104 -2.95 3.54 -7.41
CA ASP A 104 -4.34 3.20 -7.66
C ASP A 104 -4.88 4.03 -8.85
N PRO A 105 -6.12 3.76 -9.33
CA PRO A 105 -6.66 4.48 -10.50
C PRO A 105 -6.79 5.99 -10.32
N GLU A 106 -6.78 6.48 -9.09
CA GLU A 106 -6.83 7.91 -8.81
C GLU A 106 -5.45 8.51 -8.51
N GLY A 107 -4.40 7.75 -8.81
CA GLY A 107 -3.02 8.22 -8.71
C GLY A 107 -2.43 8.20 -7.31
N ASN A 108 -3.10 7.57 -6.34
CA ASN A 108 -2.55 7.47 -5.00
C ASN A 108 -1.39 6.48 -4.98
N PRO A 109 -0.20 6.88 -4.49
CA PRO A 109 0.94 5.98 -4.44
C PRO A 109 0.74 4.91 -3.37
N ILE A 110 1.15 3.69 -3.68
CA ILE A 110 1.06 2.54 -2.79
C ILE A 110 2.40 1.84 -2.81
N GLU A 111 2.95 1.60 -1.63
CA GLU A 111 4.12 0.75 -1.46
C GLU A 111 3.68 -0.61 -0.97
N LEU A 112 4.16 -1.66 -1.63
CA LEU A 112 3.94 -3.03 -1.22
C LEU A 112 5.22 -3.52 -0.57
N TRP A 113 5.11 -4.01 0.66
CA TRP A 113 6.26 -4.39 1.48
C TRP A 113 6.15 -5.83 1.94
N GLU A 114 7.14 -6.63 1.53
CA GLU A 114 7.30 -7.97 2.10
C GLU A 114 8.36 -7.87 3.19
N PRO A 115 7.96 -7.87 4.46
CA PRO A 115 8.92 -7.72 5.56
C PRO A 115 9.97 -8.82 5.57
N ALA A 116 11.17 -8.48 6.01
CA ALA A 116 12.23 -9.46 6.23
C ALA A 116 11.81 -10.43 7.35
N GLU A 117 12.25 -11.65 7.24
CA GLU A 117 11.96 -12.69 8.24
C GLU A 117 12.86 -12.54 9.48
#